data_343d059b666db3f175b755b76dd4b125
#
_entry.id   343d059b666db3f175b755b76dd4b125
#
_cell.length_a   1.000
_cell.length_b   1.000
_cell.length_c   1.000
_cell.angle_alpha   90.00
_cell.angle_beta   90.00
_cell.angle_gamma   90.00
#
_symmetry.space_group_name_H-M   'P 1'
#
loop_
_entity.id
_entity.type
_entity.pdbx_description
1 polymer ?
#
loop_
_entity_poly.entity_id
_entity_poly.type
_entity_poly.pdbx_seq_one_letter_code
_entity_poly.pdbx_strand_id
1 'polypeptide(L)'
;KQEKSTAGEEVLLKIREILEESPEDSKTVNQIRHHVEKYFRDKSQIKLAELLPKEAIRLDVECENWEDAIRHLADYLLEKGIVEENYVQAMIDNVVKNGPYIVVGKGFALPHEALSTAVKATGLSLIRLRAPVVFGKEEMDPVLWVCCLSAIDKNAHLKAMFHIINIFNHSEFRQKADVLESAEEVHRLIASYEQDM
;
A
#
# COMPACT_ATOMS: atom_id res chain seq x y z
N LYS A 1 -20.41 16.30 12.93
CA LYS A 1 -19.19 15.99 13.73
C LYS A 1 -18.23 15.03 13.01
N GLN A 2 -18.70 14.25 12.03
CA GLN A 2 -17.91 13.28 11.26
C GLN A 2 -17.02 13.94 10.18
N GLU A 3 -17.47 15.04 9.57
CA GLU A 3 -16.72 15.75 8.51
C GLU A 3 -15.41 16.41 8.99
N LYS A 4 -15.34 16.84 10.26
CA LYS A 4 -14.13 17.47 10.81
C LYS A 4 -12.99 16.47 11.08
N SER A 5 -13.30 15.20 11.30
CA SER A 5 -12.28 14.16 11.54
C SER A 5 -11.56 13.78 10.24
N THR A 6 -12.30 13.69 9.13
CA THR A 6 -11.74 13.34 7.81
C THR A 6 -10.82 14.41 7.21
N ALA A 7 -11.15 15.70 7.40
CA ALA A 7 -10.29 16.81 6.94
C ALA A 7 -8.95 16.83 7.71
N GLY A 8 -8.97 16.50 9.00
CA GLY A 8 -7.75 16.41 9.82
C GLY A 8 -6.81 15.28 9.39
N GLU A 9 -7.35 14.14 9.00
CA GLU A 9 -6.57 13.00 8.52
C GLU A 9 -5.96 13.26 7.13
N GLU A 10 -6.67 13.91 6.22
CA GLU A 10 -6.11 14.35 4.93
C GLU A 10 -4.96 15.35 5.11
N VAL A 11 -5.08 16.26 6.07
CA VAL A 11 -4.00 17.20 6.41
C VAL A 11 -2.78 16.48 6.98
N LEU A 12 -2.97 15.49 7.84
CA LEU A 12 -1.88 14.69 8.41
C LEU A 12 -1.14 13.87 7.35
N LEU A 13 -1.85 13.32 6.36
CA LEU A 13 -1.23 12.63 5.23
C LEU A 13 -0.38 13.57 4.39
N LYS A 14 -0.90 14.76 4.05
CA LYS A 14 -0.12 15.79 3.32
C LYS A 14 1.09 16.25 4.12
N ILE A 15 0.95 16.41 5.43
CA ILE A 15 2.08 16.74 6.31
C ILE A 15 3.13 15.63 6.25
N ARG A 16 2.71 14.36 6.22
CA ARG A 16 3.62 13.23 6.10
C ARG A 16 4.36 13.23 4.76
N GLU A 17 3.67 13.40 3.64
CA GLU A 17 4.28 13.52 2.31
C GLU A 17 5.35 14.64 2.30
N ILE A 18 5.03 15.80 2.84
CA ILE A 18 5.98 16.93 2.97
C ILE A 18 7.17 16.56 3.86
N LEU A 19 6.95 15.80 4.92
CA LEU A 19 8.02 15.40 5.84
C LEU A 19 8.95 14.35 5.23
N GLU A 20 8.44 13.48 4.35
CA GLU A 20 9.24 12.49 3.62
C GLU A 20 10.16 13.15 2.59
N GLU A 21 9.74 14.29 2.03
CA GLU A 21 10.55 15.10 1.11
C GLU A 21 11.52 16.08 1.82
N SER A 22 11.43 16.21 3.13
CA SER A 22 12.20 17.18 3.92
C SER A 22 13.51 16.58 4.43
N PRO A 23 14.62 17.39 4.51
CA PRO A 23 15.91 16.92 5.03
C PRO A 23 15.79 16.34 6.44
N GLU A 24 16.44 15.20 6.68
CA GLU A 24 16.40 14.47 7.97
C GLU A 24 16.94 15.24 9.18
N ASP A 25 17.70 16.30 8.97
CA ASP A 25 18.46 16.98 10.01
C ASP A 25 17.69 18.04 10.81
N SER A 26 16.44 18.32 10.49
CA SER A 26 15.64 19.29 11.22
C SER A 26 14.98 18.66 12.46
N LYS A 27 15.37 19.12 13.65
CA LYS A 27 14.73 18.70 14.92
C LYS A 27 13.22 18.88 14.92
N THR A 28 12.73 19.95 14.30
CA THR A 28 11.29 20.25 14.18
C THR A 28 10.59 19.25 13.28
N VAL A 29 11.19 18.92 12.12
CA VAL A 29 10.67 17.92 11.17
C VAL A 29 10.55 16.56 11.86
N ASN A 30 11.57 16.13 12.61
CA ASN A 30 11.56 14.87 13.33
C ASN A 30 10.52 14.84 14.48
N GLN A 31 10.28 15.98 15.16
CA GLN A 31 9.20 16.07 16.14
C GLN A 31 7.81 15.95 15.50
N ILE A 32 7.58 16.63 14.38
CA ILE A 32 6.30 16.55 13.67
C ILE A 32 6.09 15.13 13.13
N ARG A 33 7.12 14.53 12.52
CA ARG A 33 7.09 13.12 12.06
C ARG A 33 6.69 12.19 13.20
N HIS A 34 7.34 12.28 14.34
CA HIS A 34 7.04 11.46 15.53
C HIS A 34 5.58 11.62 15.99
N HIS A 35 5.04 12.85 16.00
CA HIS A 35 3.64 13.09 16.40
C HIS A 35 2.63 12.54 15.39
N VAL A 36 2.92 12.66 14.10
CA VAL A 36 2.08 12.09 13.03
C VAL A 36 2.09 10.56 13.12
N GLU A 37 3.26 9.96 13.24
CA GLU A 37 3.40 8.50 13.40
C GLU A 37 2.69 7.99 14.66
N LYS A 38 2.86 8.69 15.80
CA LYS A 38 2.17 8.36 17.03
C LYS A 38 0.65 8.43 16.90
N TYR A 39 0.13 9.47 16.23
CA TYR A 39 -1.31 9.59 15.97
C TYR A 39 -1.87 8.40 15.20
N PHE A 40 -1.18 7.97 14.15
CA PHE A 40 -1.61 6.80 13.37
C PHE A 40 -1.46 5.51 14.17
N ARG A 41 -0.38 5.33 14.92
CA ARG A 41 -0.15 4.17 15.79
C ARG A 41 -1.23 4.01 16.85
N ASP A 42 -1.49 5.06 17.64
CA ASP A 42 -2.45 5.02 18.75
C ASP A 42 -3.90 4.75 18.30
N LYS A 43 -4.24 5.10 17.08
CA LYS A 43 -5.58 4.88 16.50
C LYS A 43 -5.71 3.60 15.69
N SER A 44 -4.63 2.88 15.44
CA SER A 44 -4.68 1.70 14.60
C SER A 44 -5.16 0.48 15.38
N GLN A 45 -6.32 -0.06 14.96
CA GLN A 45 -6.79 -1.39 15.33
C GLN A 45 -6.78 -2.34 14.11
N ILE A 46 -6.25 -1.87 12.97
CA ILE A 46 -6.18 -2.67 11.74
C ILE A 46 -4.92 -3.51 11.79
N LYS A 47 -5.09 -4.82 11.65
CA LYS A 47 -3.99 -5.76 11.49
C LYS A 47 -3.87 -6.13 10.02
N LEU A 48 -2.76 -5.76 9.41
CA LEU A 48 -2.50 -6.06 8.00
C LEU A 48 -2.51 -7.56 7.72
N ALA A 49 -1.96 -8.37 8.63
CA ALA A 49 -1.96 -9.82 8.49
C ALA A 49 -3.37 -10.42 8.44
N GLU A 50 -4.37 -9.77 9.03
CA GLU A 50 -5.77 -10.19 8.92
C GLU A 50 -6.41 -9.75 7.60
N LEU A 51 -6.02 -8.58 7.06
CA LEU A 51 -6.52 -8.05 5.78
C LEU A 51 -5.82 -8.66 4.56
N LEU A 52 -4.62 -9.19 4.74
CA LEU A 52 -3.80 -9.81 3.71
C LEU A 52 -3.55 -11.29 4.05
N PRO A 53 -4.52 -12.18 3.90
CA PRO A 53 -4.31 -13.61 4.14
C PRO A 53 -3.31 -14.18 3.13
N LYS A 54 -2.67 -15.29 3.46
CA LYS A 54 -1.62 -15.88 2.60
C LYS A 54 -2.11 -16.22 1.18
N GLU A 55 -3.39 -16.53 1.03
CA GLU A 55 -4.03 -16.80 -0.27
C GLU A 55 -4.12 -15.55 -1.17
N ALA A 56 -4.02 -14.36 -0.57
CA ALA A 56 -3.97 -13.08 -1.27
C ALA A 56 -2.54 -12.67 -1.69
N ILE A 57 -1.53 -13.50 -1.38
CA ILE A 57 -0.13 -13.26 -1.70
C ILE A 57 0.29 -14.21 -2.83
N ARG A 58 0.79 -13.65 -3.93
CA ARG A 58 1.36 -14.43 -5.03
C ARG A 58 2.78 -13.98 -5.34
N LEU A 59 3.65 -14.94 -5.57
CA LEU A 59 5.05 -14.71 -5.88
C LEU A 59 5.36 -15.09 -7.32
N ASP A 60 6.38 -14.45 -7.88
CA ASP A 60 6.92 -14.72 -9.22
C ASP A 60 5.89 -14.60 -10.35
N VAL A 61 4.99 -13.59 -10.20
CA VAL A 61 3.95 -13.30 -11.19
C VAL A 61 4.59 -12.66 -12.43
N GLU A 62 4.35 -13.25 -13.60
CA GLU A 62 4.77 -12.66 -14.88
C GLU A 62 3.82 -11.56 -15.28
N CYS A 63 4.36 -10.38 -15.59
CA CYS A 63 3.60 -9.24 -16.06
C CYS A 63 4.38 -8.52 -17.18
N GLU A 64 3.67 -8.16 -18.24
CA GLU A 64 4.26 -7.46 -19.40
C GLU A 64 4.47 -5.96 -19.11
N ASN A 65 3.59 -5.36 -18.32
CA ASN A 65 3.59 -3.94 -18.01
C ASN A 65 2.85 -3.67 -16.69
N TRP A 66 2.80 -2.41 -16.27
CA TRP A 66 2.17 -1.99 -15.02
C TRP A 66 0.64 -2.19 -15.00
N GLU A 67 -0.06 -2.07 -16.14
CA GLU A 67 -1.50 -2.32 -16.22
C GLU A 67 -1.80 -3.81 -15.97
N ASP A 68 -0.99 -4.67 -16.59
CA ASP A 68 -1.08 -6.12 -16.41
C ASP A 68 -0.82 -6.51 -14.95
N ALA A 69 0.17 -5.88 -14.31
CA ALA A 69 0.43 -6.07 -12.89
C ALA A 69 -0.77 -5.69 -12.01
N ILE A 70 -1.47 -4.58 -12.30
CA ILE A 70 -2.69 -4.18 -11.59
C ILE A 70 -3.81 -5.20 -11.78
N ARG A 71 -4.00 -5.74 -12.99
CA ARG A 71 -5.01 -6.77 -13.26
C ARG A 71 -4.74 -8.05 -12.47
N HIS A 72 -3.54 -8.58 -12.57
CA HIS A 72 -3.14 -9.76 -11.81
C HIS A 72 -3.23 -9.57 -10.30
N LEU A 73 -2.89 -8.37 -9.81
CA LEU A 73 -3.00 -8.03 -8.41
C LEU A 73 -4.44 -8.10 -7.90
N ALA A 74 -5.41 -7.72 -8.73
CA ALA A 74 -6.82 -7.67 -8.37
C ALA A 74 -7.52 -9.04 -8.39
N ASP A 75 -6.95 -10.07 -9.02
CA ASP A 75 -7.59 -11.40 -9.20
C ASP A 75 -8.16 -11.96 -7.90
N TYR A 76 -7.38 -11.94 -6.81
CA TYR A 76 -7.84 -12.42 -5.52
C TYR A 76 -9.04 -11.64 -4.99
N LEU A 77 -8.99 -10.31 -5.08
CA LEU A 77 -10.07 -9.45 -4.57
C LEU A 77 -11.36 -9.62 -5.37
N LEU A 78 -11.24 -9.83 -6.68
CA LEU A 78 -12.36 -10.14 -7.57
C LEU A 78 -12.94 -11.52 -7.27
N GLU A 79 -12.10 -12.55 -7.17
CA GLU A 79 -12.54 -13.92 -6.86
C GLU A 79 -13.31 -13.99 -5.53
N LYS A 80 -12.87 -13.23 -4.52
CA LYS A 80 -13.53 -13.16 -3.21
C LYS A 80 -14.72 -12.20 -3.16
N GLY A 81 -15.03 -11.51 -4.26
CA GLY A 81 -16.11 -10.52 -4.29
C GLY A 81 -15.86 -9.31 -3.38
N ILE A 82 -14.60 -9.03 -3.04
CA ILE A 82 -14.19 -7.87 -2.24
C ILE A 82 -14.31 -6.59 -3.04
N VAL A 83 -14.00 -6.67 -4.35
CA VAL A 83 -14.16 -5.59 -5.32
C VAL A 83 -14.88 -6.09 -6.57
N GLU A 84 -15.39 -5.17 -7.37
CA GLU A 84 -15.98 -5.42 -8.70
C GLU A 84 -14.99 -5.05 -9.82
N GLU A 85 -15.21 -5.56 -11.03
CA GLU A 85 -14.34 -5.32 -12.22
C GLU A 85 -14.09 -3.83 -12.51
N ASN A 86 -15.10 -2.99 -12.31
CA ASN A 86 -14.97 -1.54 -12.51
C ASN A 86 -13.98 -0.88 -11.52
N TYR A 87 -13.67 -1.51 -10.38
CA TYR A 87 -12.63 -1.04 -9.47
C TYR A 87 -11.24 -1.16 -10.08
N VAL A 88 -10.98 -2.26 -10.77
CA VAL A 88 -9.70 -2.51 -11.45
C VAL A 88 -9.48 -1.48 -12.55
N GLN A 89 -10.50 -1.25 -13.38
CA GLN A 89 -10.43 -0.27 -14.44
C GLN A 89 -10.25 1.16 -13.89
N ALA A 90 -10.93 1.49 -12.79
CA ALA A 90 -10.78 2.79 -12.13
C ALA A 90 -9.35 3.04 -11.63
N MET A 91 -8.68 2.04 -11.06
CA MET A 91 -7.27 2.14 -10.66
C MET A 91 -6.37 2.44 -11.86
N ILE A 92 -6.56 1.75 -12.98
CA ILE A 92 -5.79 1.95 -14.22
C ILE A 92 -6.04 3.35 -14.78
N ASP A 93 -7.31 3.75 -14.93
CA ASP A 93 -7.70 5.07 -15.46
C ASP A 93 -7.13 6.21 -14.61
N ASN A 94 -7.07 5.99 -13.30
CA ASN A 94 -6.53 6.97 -12.36
C ASN A 94 -5.01 7.16 -12.53
N VAL A 95 -4.28 6.09 -12.77
CA VAL A 95 -2.84 6.17 -13.09
C VAL A 95 -2.62 6.84 -14.45
N VAL A 96 -3.40 6.51 -15.46
CA VAL A 96 -3.33 7.16 -16.79
C VAL A 96 -3.56 8.66 -16.68
N LYS A 97 -4.52 9.07 -15.85
CA LYS A 97 -4.92 10.48 -15.67
C LYS A 97 -3.93 11.27 -14.83
N ASN A 98 -3.45 10.71 -13.73
CA ASN A 98 -2.72 11.43 -12.68
C ASN A 98 -1.22 11.05 -12.63
N GLY A 99 -0.76 10.17 -13.52
CA GLY A 99 0.61 9.66 -13.52
C GLY A 99 0.82 8.54 -12.48
N PRO A 100 2.07 8.07 -12.31
CA PRO A 100 2.41 6.91 -11.48
C PRO A 100 2.45 7.24 -9.96
N TYR A 101 1.45 7.96 -9.44
CA TYR A 101 1.34 8.34 -8.02
C TYR A 101 1.30 7.13 -7.09
N ILE A 102 0.89 5.98 -7.62
CA ILE A 102 0.79 4.71 -6.88
C ILE A 102 2.16 4.10 -6.52
N VAL A 103 3.25 4.57 -7.12
CA VAL A 103 4.60 4.14 -6.72
C VAL A 103 5.01 4.96 -5.49
N VAL A 104 4.94 4.32 -4.33
CA VAL A 104 5.04 4.95 -3.01
C VAL A 104 6.34 4.62 -2.27
N GLY A 105 7.21 3.84 -2.89
CA GLY A 105 8.52 3.49 -2.39
C GLY A 105 9.39 2.88 -3.48
N LYS A 106 10.70 2.82 -3.26
CA LYS A 106 11.62 2.24 -4.22
C LYS A 106 11.28 0.78 -4.51
N GLY A 107 10.88 0.50 -5.76
CA GLY A 107 10.47 -0.85 -6.17
C GLY A 107 9.15 -1.33 -5.56
N PHE A 108 8.31 -0.41 -5.03
CA PHE A 108 7.03 -0.74 -4.43
C PHE A 108 5.91 0.16 -4.92
N ALA A 109 4.82 -0.44 -5.41
CA ALA A 109 3.61 0.26 -5.82
C ALA A 109 2.39 -0.19 -5.00
N LEU A 110 1.49 0.77 -4.75
CA LEU A 110 0.24 0.57 -4.01
C LEU A 110 -0.94 1.09 -4.84
N PRO A 111 -1.38 0.36 -5.88
CA PRO A 111 -2.62 0.67 -6.58
C PRO A 111 -3.80 0.69 -5.62
N HIS A 112 -4.54 1.77 -5.65
CA HIS A 112 -5.74 1.96 -4.87
C HIS A 112 -6.65 2.98 -5.55
N GLU A 113 -7.93 2.92 -5.24
CA GLU A 113 -8.91 3.91 -5.66
C GLU A 113 -9.60 4.46 -4.42
N ALA A 114 -9.95 5.74 -4.47
CA ALA A 114 -10.74 6.36 -3.44
C ALA A 114 -12.07 5.61 -3.26
N LEU A 115 -12.76 5.85 -2.14
CA LEU A 115 -14.03 5.20 -1.80
C LEU A 115 -14.94 5.04 -3.01
N SER A 116 -15.18 3.82 -3.41
CA SER A 116 -15.98 3.45 -4.58
C SER A 116 -17.09 2.50 -4.16
N THR A 117 -18.25 2.61 -4.82
CA THR A 117 -19.35 1.65 -4.68
C THR A 117 -18.98 0.25 -5.16
N ALA A 118 -17.90 0.16 -5.94
CA ALA A 118 -17.31 -1.10 -6.40
C ALA A 118 -16.54 -1.87 -5.31
N VAL A 119 -16.32 -1.27 -4.14
CA VAL A 119 -15.68 -1.90 -2.99
C VAL A 119 -16.76 -2.44 -2.04
N LYS A 120 -16.72 -3.74 -1.74
CA LYS A 120 -17.67 -4.41 -0.86
C LYS A 120 -17.11 -4.70 0.53
N ALA A 121 -15.76 -4.81 0.62
CA ALA A 121 -15.07 -5.04 1.88
C ALA A 121 -13.67 -4.41 1.87
N THR A 122 -13.13 -4.18 3.07
CA THR A 122 -11.71 -3.83 3.22
C THR A 122 -10.87 -5.09 3.04
N GLY A 123 -9.84 -5.01 2.21
CA GLY A 123 -8.95 -6.12 1.93
C GLY A 123 -7.68 -5.69 1.22
N LEU A 124 -6.70 -6.57 1.25
CA LEU A 124 -5.41 -6.42 0.59
C LEU A 124 -5.13 -7.61 -0.33
N SER A 125 -4.41 -7.36 -1.40
CA SER A 125 -3.72 -8.39 -2.18
C SER A 125 -2.29 -7.93 -2.46
N LEU A 126 -1.37 -8.87 -2.58
CA LEU A 126 0.06 -8.61 -2.74
C LEU A 126 0.64 -9.54 -3.80
N ILE A 127 1.39 -8.99 -4.73
CA ILE A 127 2.18 -9.77 -5.68
C ILE A 127 3.65 -9.36 -5.67
N ARG A 128 4.54 -10.35 -5.82
CA ARG A 128 5.91 -10.14 -6.23
C ARG A 128 6.02 -10.51 -7.71
N LEU A 129 6.50 -9.55 -8.50
CA LEU A 129 6.72 -9.77 -9.92
C LEU A 129 7.93 -10.69 -10.13
N ARG A 130 7.89 -11.53 -11.17
CA ARG A 130 9.04 -12.38 -11.56
C ARG A 130 10.20 -11.53 -12.05
N ALA A 131 9.90 -10.51 -12.83
CA ALA A 131 10.84 -9.48 -13.24
C ALA A 131 10.28 -8.10 -12.89
N PRO A 132 11.11 -7.18 -12.37
CA PRO A 132 10.65 -5.83 -12.06
C PRO A 132 10.12 -5.10 -13.29
N VAL A 133 9.03 -4.34 -13.12
CA VAL A 133 8.32 -3.60 -14.19
C VAL A 133 8.44 -2.10 -13.95
N VAL A 134 8.58 -1.34 -15.05
CA VAL A 134 8.60 0.13 -15.01
C VAL A 134 7.17 0.67 -14.94
N PHE A 135 6.90 1.49 -13.92
CA PHE A 135 5.61 2.17 -13.70
C PHE A 135 5.62 3.63 -14.14
N GLY A 136 6.81 4.19 -14.45
CA GLY A 136 6.96 5.55 -14.94
C GLY A 136 7.39 6.57 -13.89
N LYS A 137 7.81 6.14 -12.68
CA LYS A 137 8.38 6.99 -11.64
C LYS A 137 9.87 6.72 -11.51
N GLU A 138 10.67 7.41 -12.32
CA GLU A 138 12.09 7.15 -12.59
C GLU A 138 12.93 6.90 -11.32
N GLU A 139 12.71 7.68 -10.26
CA GLU A 139 13.49 7.60 -9.02
C GLU A 139 13.18 6.34 -8.18
N MET A 140 11.99 5.76 -8.37
CA MET A 140 11.47 4.63 -7.59
C MET A 140 11.36 3.34 -8.40
N ASP A 141 11.42 3.42 -9.72
CA ASP A 141 11.39 2.30 -10.63
C ASP A 141 12.73 1.51 -10.67
N PRO A 142 12.73 0.26 -11.12
CA PRO A 142 11.57 -0.55 -11.45
C PRO A 142 10.88 -1.15 -10.21
N VAL A 143 9.58 -1.43 -10.32
CA VAL A 143 8.74 -2.00 -9.25
C VAL A 143 8.84 -3.52 -9.25
N LEU A 144 9.08 -4.10 -8.07
CA LEU A 144 9.10 -5.55 -7.82
C LEU A 144 7.86 -6.01 -7.05
N TRP A 145 7.40 -5.20 -6.08
CA TRP A 145 6.26 -5.53 -5.24
C TRP A 145 5.08 -4.60 -5.52
N VAL A 146 3.91 -5.19 -5.67
CA VAL A 146 2.67 -4.45 -5.88
C VAL A 146 1.62 -4.94 -4.89
N CYS A 147 1.01 -4.00 -4.15
CA CYS A 147 -0.04 -4.27 -3.17
C CYS A 147 -1.30 -3.49 -3.53
N CYS A 148 -2.45 -4.15 -3.63
CA CYS A 148 -3.74 -3.46 -3.78
C CYS A 148 -4.40 -3.29 -2.41
N LEU A 149 -4.96 -2.11 -2.19
CA LEU A 149 -5.77 -1.80 -1.04
C LEU A 149 -7.18 -1.43 -1.49
N SER A 150 -8.17 -2.17 -1.01
CA SER A 150 -9.59 -1.80 -1.04
C SER A 150 -10.06 -1.47 0.37
N ALA A 151 -10.89 -0.43 0.54
CA ALA A 151 -11.44 -0.06 1.83
C ALA A 151 -12.85 0.50 1.72
N ILE A 152 -13.71 0.13 2.67
CA ILE A 152 -15.10 0.57 2.73
C ILE A 152 -15.28 1.93 3.39
N ASP A 153 -14.27 2.43 4.09
CA ASP A 153 -14.27 3.74 4.72
C ASP A 153 -12.87 4.38 4.70
N LYS A 154 -12.84 5.71 4.81
CA LYS A 154 -11.60 6.49 4.75
C LYS A 154 -10.62 6.16 5.87
N ASN A 155 -11.09 5.90 7.08
CA ASN A 155 -10.21 5.64 8.22
C ASN A 155 -9.48 4.30 8.04
N ALA A 156 -10.22 3.24 7.64
CA ALA A 156 -9.64 1.95 7.32
C ALA A 156 -8.63 2.07 6.18
N HIS A 157 -8.98 2.85 5.11
CA HIS A 157 -8.09 3.11 3.99
C HIS A 157 -6.77 3.74 4.44
N LEU A 158 -6.84 4.86 5.16
CA LEU A 158 -5.65 5.61 5.57
C LEU A 158 -4.73 4.80 6.50
N LYS A 159 -5.32 4.06 7.44
CA LYS A 159 -4.55 3.23 8.37
C LYS A 159 -3.85 2.08 7.68
N ALA A 160 -4.57 1.33 6.85
CA ALA A 160 -3.98 0.21 6.10
C ALA A 160 -2.88 0.71 5.16
N MET A 161 -3.11 1.82 4.46
CA MET A 161 -2.11 2.45 3.59
C MET A 161 -0.86 2.86 4.39
N PHE A 162 -1.02 3.51 5.53
CA PHE A 162 0.10 3.91 6.39
C PHE A 162 0.95 2.71 6.81
N HIS A 163 0.32 1.64 7.30
CA HIS A 163 1.03 0.45 7.77
C HIS A 163 1.78 -0.26 6.64
N ILE A 164 1.12 -0.47 5.50
CA ILE A 164 1.74 -1.19 4.38
C ILE A 164 2.92 -0.41 3.79
N ILE A 165 2.79 0.92 3.65
CA ILE A 165 3.88 1.77 3.16
C ILE A 165 5.07 1.72 4.12
N ASN A 166 4.85 1.83 5.43
CA ASN A 166 5.93 1.76 6.42
C ASN A 166 6.68 0.44 6.37
N ILE A 167 5.96 -0.69 6.33
CA ILE A 167 6.57 -2.02 6.25
C ILE A 167 7.40 -2.14 4.96
N PHE A 168 6.84 -1.78 3.80
CA PHE A 168 7.52 -1.94 2.51
C PHE A 168 8.63 -0.92 2.26
N ASN A 169 8.67 0.21 2.95
CA ASN A 169 9.78 1.16 2.91
C ASN A 169 10.90 0.83 3.91
N HIS A 170 10.68 -0.15 4.80
CA HIS A 170 11.73 -0.61 5.71
C HIS A 170 12.74 -1.49 4.96
N SER A 171 14.00 -1.02 4.89
CA SER A 171 15.05 -1.67 4.06
C SER A 171 15.31 -3.12 4.46
N GLU A 172 15.34 -3.43 5.76
CA GLU A 172 15.57 -4.79 6.26
C GLU A 172 14.40 -5.72 5.93
N PHE A 173 13.15 -5.23 6.02
CA PHE A 173 11.98 -5.97 5.57
C PHE A 173 12.11 -6.37 4.11
N ARG A 174 12.44 -5.40 3.25
CA ARG A 174 12.57 -5.61 1.80
C ARG A 174 13.65 -6.65 1.48
N GLN A 175 14.83 -6.53 2.09
CA GLN A 175 15.91 -7.50 1.88
C GLN A 175 15.49 -8.92 2.26
N LYS A 176 14.72 -9.09 3.34
CA LYS A 176 14.18 -10.38 3.74
C LYS A 176 13.08 -10.86 2.78
N ALA A 177 12.11 -10.01 2.47
CA ALA A 177 10.96 -10.34 1.63
C ALA A 177 11.35 -10.75 0.21
N ASP A 178 12.36 -10.08 -0.37
CA ASP A 178 12.77 -10.29 -1.76
C ASP A 178 13.30 -11.72 -2.03
N VAL A 179 13.78 -12.41 -1.00
CA VAL A 179 14.36 -13.77 -1.12
C VAL A 179 13.44 -14.89 -0.64
N LEU A 180 12.24 -14.57 -0.11
CA LEU A 180 11.29 -15.59 0.34
C LEU A 180 10.67 -16.31 -0.85
N GLU A 181 10.39 -17.60 -0.68
CA GLU A 181 9.89 -18.48 -1.75
C GLU A 181 8.41 -18.87 -1.59
N SER A 182 7.81 -18.55 -0.44
CA SER A 182 6.40 -18.87 -0.18
C SER A 182 5.57 -17.70 0.34
N ALA A 183 4.30 -17.68 -0.03
CA ALA A 183 3.32 -16.72 0.46
C ALA A 183 3.17 -16.75 1.99
N GLU A 184 3.31 -17.94 2.60
CA GLU A 184 3.24 -18.12 4.03
C GLU A 184 4.40 -17.47 4.79
N GLU A 185 5.61 -17.53 4.23
CA GLU A 185 6.78 -16.85 4.80
C GLU A 185 6.65 -15.34 4.70
N VAL A 186 6.17 -14.81 3.57
CA VAL A 186 5.90 -13.38 3.40
C VAL A 186 4.83 -12.91 4.38
N HIS A 187 3.74 -13.65 4.52
CA HIS A 187 2.69 -13.34 5.49
C HIS A 187 3.21 -13.29 6.93
N ARG A 188 4.02 -14.30 7.34
CA ARG A 188 4.64 -14.32 8.67
C ARG A 188 5.61 -13.16 8.89
N LEU A 189 6.37 -12.79 7.85
CA LEU A 189 7.28 -11.65 7.92
C LEU A 189 6.51 -10.35 8.12
N ILE A 190 5.44 -10.11 7.38
CA ILE A 190 4.56 -8.94 7.55
C ILE A 190 3.99 -8.89 8.97
N ALA A 191 3.45 -10.01 9.46
CA ALA A 191 2.90 -10.09 10.80
C ALA A 191 3.94 -9.80 11.92
N SER A 192 5.20 -10.18 11.72
CA SER A 192 6.27 -9.90 12.69
C SER A 192 6.60 -8.40 12.74
N TYR A 193 6.71 -7.74 11.59
CA TYR A 193 7.00 -6.30 11.53
C TYR A 193 5.82 -5.45 12.03
N GLU A 194 4.59 -5.93 11.88
CA GLU A 194 3.41 -5.26 12.39
C GLU A 194 3.36 -5.23 13.93
N GLN A 195 3.90 -6.26 14.60
CA GLN A 195 3.97 -6.32 16.07
C GLN A 195 4.99 -5.34 16.66
N ASP A 196 6.00 -4.97 15.89
CA ASP A 196 7.10 -4.09 16.32
C ASP A 196 6.80 -2.60 16.04
N MET A 197 5.69 -2.28 15.37
CA MET A 197 5.23 -0.93 15.02
C MET A 197 4.28 -0.34 16.07
#